data_99c43b3ce102a7598278a1dc32bc623d
#
_entry.id   99c43b3ce102a7598278a1dc32bc623d
#
_cell.length_a   1.000
_cell.length_b   1.000
_cell.length_c   1.000
_cell.angle_alpha   90.00
_cell.angle_beta   90.00
_cell.angle_gamma   90.00
#
_symmetry.space_group_name_H-M   'P 1'
#
loop_
_entity.id
_entity.type
_entity.pdbx_description
1 polymer ?
#
loop_
_entity_poly.entity_id
_entity_poly.type
_entity_poly.pdbx_seq_one_letter_code
_entity_poly.pdbx_strand_id
1 'polypeptide(L)'
;MNIFILDESPIISAQMQCDKHIVKMPLETAQMLCSVWHRYGQGMNVPYKEAHKKHPCTLWAGDSLLNYDWLWQHGMELCFEYTRRYNKIHKCQQVIMDLEVYQCPFAFPIRDYGTPHPQCMPDEYKCASDDPVQAYRKYYINDKKDIAKWEKSRPAPDWYTNKKYRTGYDYPNMREEWVELDAYDG
;
A
#
# COMPACT_ATOMS: atom_id res chain seq x y z
N MET A 1 -1.21 -6.30 -10.69
CA MET A 1 -0.61 -6.25 -9.35
C MET A 1 -0.23 -4.83 -9.01
N ASN A 2 -0.52 -4.36 -7.82
CA ASN A 2 -0.18 -3.01 -7.35
C ASN A 2 -0.20 -2.97 -5.82
N ILE A 3 0.25 -1.86 -5.20
CA ILE A 3 0.15 -1.67 -3.74
C ILE A 3 -0.90 -0.60 -3.42
N PHE A 4 -1.03 0.45 -4.22
CA PHE A 4 -1.88 1.62 -4.00
C PHE A 4 -1.56 2.36 -2.70
N ILE A 5 -0.46 3.09 -2.72
CA ILE A 5 0.02 3.85 -1.57
C ILE A 5 -0.76 5.15 -1.46
N LEU A 6 -1.64 5.23 -0.48
CA LEU A 6 -2.53 6.36 -0.25
C LEU A 6 -2.11 7.22 0.94
N ASP A 7 -1.08 6.76 1.68
CA ASP A 7 -0.44 7.44 2.80
C ASP A 7 0.96 6.86 3.01
N GLU A 8 1.86 7.60 3.66
CA GLU A 8 3.21 7.13 4.00
C GLU A 8 3.15 5.98 5.03
N SER A 9 2.20 6.04 5.96
CA SER A 9 1.93 4.97 6.91
C SER A 9 1.28 3.78 6.21
N PRO A 10 1.83 2.56 6.33
CA PRO A 10 1.24 1.36 5.76
C PRO A 10 -0.17 1.10 6.27
N ILE A 11 -0.41 1.38 7.55
CA ILE A 11 -1.70 1.20 8.23
C ILE A 11 -2.75 2.18 7.69
N ILE A 12 -2.43 3.47 7.66
CA ILE A 12 -3.36 4.50 7.17
C ILE A 12 -3.62 4.30 5.68
N SER A 13 -2.58 3.97 4.90
CA SER A 13 -2.70 3.66 3.48
C SER A 13 -3.69 2.53 3.21
N ALA A 14 -3.62 1.43 3.97
CA ALA A 14 -4.56 0.32 3.87
C ALA A 14 -5.99 0.75 4.23
N GLN A 15 -6.17 1.50 5.31
CA GLN A 15 -7.46 1.99 5.77
C GLN A 15 -8.16 2.89 4.76
N MET A 16 -7.39 3.66 3.99
CA MET A 16 -7.90 4.56 2.94
C MET A 16 -8.35 3.85 1.67
N GLN A 17 -8.02 2.58 1.46
CA GLN A 17 -8.40 1.86 0.25
C GLN A 17 -9.92 1.64 0.17
N CYS A 18 -10.46 1.67 -1.06
CA CYS A 18 -11.87 1.44 -1.33
C CYS A 18 -12.28 -0.03 -1.10
N ASP A 19 -13.57 -0.28 -0.95
CA ASP A 19 -14.11 -1.61 -0.59
C ASP A 19 -13.66 -2.73 -1.54
N LYS A 20 -13.62 -2.47 -2.85
CA LYS A 20 -13.13 -3.46 -3.83
C LYS A 20 -11.65 -3.80 -3.65
N HIS A 21 -10.82 -2.82 -3.28
CA HIS A 21 -9.41 -3.04 -3.04
C HIS A 21 -9.19 -3.81 -1.72
N ILE A 22 -9.97 -3.52 -0.68
CA ILE A 22 -9.91 -4.30 0.57
C ILE A 22 -10.18 -5.79 0.35
N VAL A 23 -11.00 -6.15 -0.64
CA VAL A 23 -11.23 -7.56 -1.01
C VAL A 23 -10.09 -8.15 -1.83
N LYS A 24 -9.47 -7.36 -2.71
CA LYS A 24 -8.52 -7.87 -3.72
C LYS A 24 -7.06 -7.80 -3.25
N MET A 25 -6.68 -6.71 -2.61
CA MET A 25 -5.27 -6.40 -2.35
C MET A 25 -4.58 -7.31 -1.34
N PRO A 26 -5.24 -7.92 -0.35
CA PRO A 26 -4.60 -8.94 0.49
C PRO A 26 -4.01 -10.11 -0.31
N LEU A 27 -4.69 -10.55 -1.37
CA LEU A 27 -4.16 -11.60 -2.24
C LEU A 27 -2.92 -11.13 -3.01
N GLU A 28 -2.97 -9.93 -3.60
CA GLU A 28 -1.82 -9.38 -4.32
C GLU A 28 -0.61 -9.17 -3.39
N THR A 29 -0.84 -8.72 -2.16
CA THR A 29 0.20 -8.60 -1.12
C THR A 29 0.82 -9.95 -0.77
N ALA A 30 0.00 -10.96 -0.46
CA ALA A 30 0.49 -12.30 -0.16
C ALA A 30 1.32 -12.90 -1.31
N GLN A 31 0.90 -12.67 -2.56
CA GLN A 31 1.64 -13.09 -3.75
C GLN A 31 2.98 -12.36 -3.90
N MET A 32 3.04 -11.06 -3.60
CA MET A 32 4.29 -10.29 -3.63
C MET A 32 5.26 -10.78 -2.55
N LEU A 33 4.80 -10.93 -1.30
CA LEU A 33 5.62 -11.44 -0.20
C LEU A 33 6.16 -12.85 -0.50
N CYS A 34 5.32 -13.77 -0.97
CA CYS A 34 5.77 -15.10 -1.39
C CYS A 34 6.81 -15.02 -2.54
N SER A 35 6.62 -14.10 -3.49
CA SER A 35 7.57 -13.92 -4.60
C SER A 35 8.92 -13.39 -4.13
N VAL A 36 8.96 -12.59 -3.06
CA VAL A 36 10.22 -12.22 -2.40
C VAL A 36 10.92 -13.44 -1.82
N TRP A 37 10.20 -14.35 -1.15
CA TRP A 37 10.79 -15.60 -0.64
C TRP A 37 11.34 -16.47 -1.76
N HIS A 38 10.64 -16.59 -2.91
CA HIS A 38 11.16 -17.25 -4.09
C HIS A 38 12.46 -16.60 -4.59
N ARG A 39 12.52 -15.25 -4.63
CA ARG A 39 13.72 -14.49 -5.04
C ARG A 39 14.94 -14.83 -4.18
N TYR A 40 14.73 -15.09 -2.89
CA TYR A 40 15.78 -15.45 -1.94
C TYR A 40 15.98 -16.96 -1.76
N GLY A 41 15.47 -17.77 -2.69
CA GLY A 41 15.65 -19.22 -2.70
C GLY A 41 14.81 -20.00 -1.69
N GLN A 42 13.82 -19.37 -1.07
CA GLN A 42 12.95 -19.95 -0.04
C GLN A 42 11.54 -20.27 -0.54
N GLY A 43 11.35 -20.36 -1.84
CA GLY A 43 10.03 -20.56 -2.45
C GLY A 43 9.32 -21.85 -2.07
N MET A 44 10.05 -22.87 -1.61
CA MET A 44 9.46 -24.13 -1.12
C MET A 44 8.75 -23.98 0.22
N ASN A 45 9.03 -22.91 0.95
CA ASN A 45 8.52 -22.66 2.30
C ASN A 45 7.26 -21.78 2.30
N VAL A 46 6.75 -21.39 1.11
CA VAL A 46 5.60 -20.49 1.00
C VAL A 46 4.49 -21.09 0.13
N PRO A 47 3.20 -20.78 0.42
CA PRO A 47 2.07 -21.45 -0.23
C PRO A 47 1.81 -21.00 -1.67
N TYR A 48 2.22 -19.77 -2.05
CA TYR A 48 1.98 -19.28 -3.40
C TYR A 48 3.22 -19.41 -4.27
N LYS A 49 2.99 -19.80 -5.54
CA LYS A 49 4.02 -19.81 -6.57
C LYS A 49 4.50 -18.37 -6.84
N GLU A 50 5.72 -18.27 -7.37
CA GLU A 50 6.26 -16.99 -7.82
C GLU A 50 5.31 -16.34 -8.84
N ALA A 51 4.88 -15.11 -8.54
CA ALA A 51 3.97 -14.35 -9.36
C ALA A 51 4.54 -12.96 -9.65
N HIS A 52 4.49 -12.54 -10.92
CA HIS A 52 4.92 -11.20 -11.33
C HIS A 52 6.29 -10.77 -10.80
N LYS A 53 7.28 -11.65 -10.80
CA LYS A 53 8.62 -11.44 -10.24
C LYS A 53 9.36 -10.20 -10.73
N LYS A 54 9.05 -9.73 -11.94
CA LYS A 54 9.65 -8.53 -12.54
C LYS A 54 8.80 -7.27 -12.35
N HIS A 55 7.65 -7.37 -11.68
CA HIS A 55 6.80 -6.20 -11.45
C HIS A 55 7.50 -5.24 -10.47
N PRO A 56 7.50 -3.91 -10.72
CA PRO A 56 8.22 -2.96 -9.87
C PRO A 56 7.86 -3.06 -8.38
N CYS A 57 6.59 -3.25 -8.03
CA CYS A 57 6.18 -3.44 -6.63
C CYS A 57 6.76 -4.72 -6.01
N THR A 58 6.88 -5.82 -6.78
CA THR A 58 7.47 -7.07 -6.29
C THR A 58 8.98 -6.93 -6.08
N LEU A 59 9.66 -6.24 -7.00
CA LEU A 59 11.09 -5.94 -6.87
C LEU A 59 11.34 -5.05 -5.66
N TRP A 60 10.59 -3.94 -5.56
CA TRP A 60 10.67 -2.99 -4.45
C TRP A 60 10.51 -3.68 -3.09
N ALA A 61 9.50 -4.55 -2.94
CA ALA A 61 9.25 -5.28 -1.70
C ALA A 61 10.45 -6.14 -1.25
N GLY A 62 11.24 -6.67 -2.20
CA GLY A 62 12.43 -7.48 -1.91
C GLY A 62 13.75 -6.70 -1.85
N ASP A 63 13.75 -5.38 -2.08
CA ASP A 63 14.99 -4.61 -2.18
C ASP A 63 15.55 -4.15 -0.82
N SER A 64 14.75 -4.14 0.24
CA SER A 64 15.19 -3.89 1.61
C SER A 64 14.23 -4.49 2.64
N LEU A 65 14.74 -4.66 3.86
CA LEU A 65 13.94 -5.09 5.00
C LEU A 65 12.81 -4.10 5.29
N LEU A 66 13.07 -2.80 5.20
CA LEU A 66 12.07 -1.76 5.47
C LEU A 66 10.93 -1.76 4.44
N ASN A 67 11.24 -2.01 3.15
CA ASN A 67 10.22 -2.13 2.12
C ASN A 67 9.34 -3.37 2.35
N TYR A 68 9.96 -4.49 2.70
CA TYR A 68 9.26 -5.73 2.99
C TYR A 68 8.33 -5.57 4.20
N ASP A 69 8.85 -5.01 5.28
CA ASP A 69 8.10 -4.77 6.52
C ASP A 69 6.93 -3.81 6.27
N TRP A 70 7.14 -2.74 5.51
CA TRP A 70 6.07 -1.83 5.11
C TRP A 70 4.94 -2.58 4.37
N LEU A 71 5.30 -3.43 3.40
CA LEU A 71 4.32 -4.20 2.64
C LEU A 71 3.60 -5.23 3.52
N TRP A 72 4.32 -5.86 4.45
CA TRP A 72 3.74 -6.81 5.40
C TRP A 72 2.72 -6.13 6.31
N GLN A 73 3.09 -5.00 6.94
CA GLN A 73 2.18 -4.22 7.80
C GLN A 73 0.94 -3.76 7.03
N HIS A 74 1.13 -3.24 5.81
CA HIS A 74 0.04 -2.84 4.93
C HIS A 74 -0.90 -4.01 4.62
N GLY A 75 -0.36 -5.18 4.31
CA GLY A 75 -1.13 -6.39 4.03
C GLY A 75 -1.92 -6.90 5.23
N MET A 76 -1.33 -6.86 6.42
CA MET A 76 -2.02 -7.22 7.66
C MET A 76 -3.20 -6.26 7.93
N GLU A 77 -2.97 -4.95 7.78
CA GLU A 77 -4.06 -3.98 7.98
C GLU A 77 -5.17 -4.12 6.94
N LEU A 78 -4.85 -4.44 5.68
CA LEU A 78 -5.86 -4.77 4.67
C LEU A 78 -6.74 -5.96 5.11
N CYS A 79 -6.16 -6.98 5.74
CA CYS A 79 -6.90 -8.11 6.28
C CYS A 79 -7.79 -7.70 7.47
N PHE A 80 -7.30 -6.83 8.35
CA PHE A 80 -8.09 -6.28 9.46
C PHE A 80 -9.23 -5.40 8.97
N GLU A 81 -8.98 -4.55 7.97
CA GLU A 81 -10.03 -3.77 7.30
C GLU A 81 -11.06 -4.67 6.61
N TYR A 82 -10.63 -5.76 5.98
CA TYR A 82 -11.56 -6.74 5.43
C TYR A 82 -12.47 -7.33 6.51
N THR A 83 -11.90 -7.73 7.64
CA THR A 83 -12.67 -8.25 8.78
C THR A 83 -13.65 -7.19 9.31
N ARG A 84 -13.21 -5.94 9.47
CA ARG A 84 -14.02 -4.82 9.94
C ARG A 84 -15.20 -4.54 9.00
N ARG A 85 -14.96 -4.54 7.68
CA ARG A 85 -15.95 -4.17 6.67
C ARG A 85 -16.93 -5.29 6.31
N TYR A 86 -16.48 -6.55 6.37
CA TYR A 86 -17.23 -7.70 5.87
C TYR A 86 -17.58 -8.72 6.96
N ASN A 87 -17.12 -8.52 8.19
CA ASN A 87 -17.28 -9.45 9.32
C ASN A 87 -16.82 -10.88 8.99
N LYS A 88 -15.71 -11.01 8.25
CA LYS A 88 -15.11 -12.26 7.81
C LYS A 88 -13.60 -12.15 7.83
N ILE A 89 -12.90 -13.23 8.16
CA ILE A 89 -11.44 -13.30 8.04
C ILE A 89 -11.06 -13.52 6.58
N HIS A 90 -10.13 -12.69 6.07
CA HIS A 90 -9.62 -12.85 4.71
C HIS A 90 -8.76 -14.11 4.59
N LYS A 91 -8.93 -14.89 3.52
CA LYS A 91 -8.20 -16.17 3.33
C LYS A 91 -6.68 -16.02 3.32
N CYS A 92 -6.16 -14.86 2.91
CA CYS A 92 -4.72 -14.59 2.88
C CYS A 92 -4.16 -14.10 4.21
N GLN A 93 -4.99 -13.85 5.24
CA GLN A 93 -4.51 -13.27 6.51
C GLN A 93 -3.45 -14.16 7.16
N GLN A 94 -3.71 -15.47 7.27
CA GLN A 94 -2.73 -16.40 7.86
C GLN A 94 -1.44 -16.43 7.04
N VAL A 95 -1.55 -16.48 5.71
CA VAL A 95 -0.38 -16.48 4.81
C VAL A 95 0.48 -15.23 5.03
N ILE A 96 -0.13 -14.03 5.10
CA ILE A 96 0.61 -12.80 5.33
C ILE A 96 1.23 -12.81 6.73
N MET A 97 0.50 -13.28 7.75
CA MET A 97 0.99 -13.36 9.13
C MET A 97 2.22 -14.26 9.24
N ASP A 98 2.23 -15.42 8.56
CA ASP A 98 3.35 -16.37 8.57
C ASP A 98 4.59 -15.83 7.80
N LEU A 99 4.43 -14.77 7.02
CA LEU A 99 5.49 -14.10 6.25
C LEU A 99 6.04 -12.84 6.95
N GLU A 100 5.90 -12.75 8.27
CA GLU A 100 6.46 -11.66 9.06
C GLU A 100 7.98 -11.54 8.84
N VAL A 101 8.48 -10.30 8.84
CA VAL A 101 9.87 -9.98 8.51
C VAL A 101 10.90 -10.71 9.39
N TYR A 102 10.60 -10.88 10.68
CA TYR A 102 11.49 -11.58 11.62
C TYR A 102 11.51 -13.10 11.43
N GLN A 103 10.60 -13.65 10.64
CA GLN A 103 10.56 -15.07 10.29
C GLN A 103 11.28 -15.37 8.98
N CYS A 104 11.77 -14.34 8.27
CA CYS A 104 12.49 -14.52 7.01
C CYS A 104 13.82 -15.26 7.25
N PRO A 105 14.03 -16.44 6.65
CA PRO A 105 15.25 -17.24 6.82
C PRO A 105 16.40 -16.77 5.92
N PHE A 106 16.35 -15.53 5.43
CA PHE A 106 17.33 -14.90 4.54
C PHE A 106 17.57 -13.45 4.98
N ALA A 107 18.77 -12.94 4.63
CA ALA A 107 19.12 -11.56 4.89
C ALA A 107 18.73 -10.68 3.70
N PHE A 108 18.08 -9.57 3.98
CA PHE A 108 17.86 -8.51 3.00
C PHE A 108 19.16 -7.73 2.77
N PRO A 109 19.32 -7.06 1.61
CA PRO A 109 20.40 -6.10 1.43
C PRO A 109 20.36 -5.05 2.53
N ILE A 110 21.53 -4.77 3.12
CA ILE A 110 21.68 -3.75 4.16
C ILE A 110 21.42 -2.40 3.51
N ARG A 111 20.31 -1.77 3.87
CA ARG A 111 19.97 -0.39 3.54
C ARG A 111 19.38 0.25 4.77
N ASP A 112 19.93 1.39 5.17
CA ASP A 112 19.50 2.12 6.36
C ASP A 112 18.20 2.90 6.15
N TYR A 113 17.63 2.84 4.94
CA TYR A 113 16.42 3.56 4.55
C TYR A 113 15.57 2.72 3.58
N GLY A 114 14.27 2.93 3.65
CA GLY A 114 13.34 2.42 2.63
C GLY A 114 13.55 3.17 1.30
N THR A 115 13.35 2.48 0.19
CA THR A 115 13.36 3.13 -1.12
C THR A 115 11.97 3.68 -1.48
N PRO A 116 11.85 4.74 -2.29
CA PRO A 116 10.57 5.25 -2.73
C PRO A 116 9.72 4.16 -3.37
N HIS A 117 8.43 4.19 -3.10
CA HIS A 117 7.49 3.25 -3.71
C HIS A 117 7.40 3.46 -5.23
N PRO A 118 7.36 2.41 -6.03
CA PRO A 118 7.22 2.55 -7.48
C PRO A 118 5.83 3.06 -7.85
N GLN A 119 5.79 4.02 -8.77
CA GLN A 119 4.57 4.59 -9.32
C GLN A 119 4.05 3.70 -10.48
N CYS A 120 3.30 2.64 -10.15
CA CYS A 120 2.79 1.66 -11.10
C CYS A 120 1.40 2.04 -11.63
N MET A 121 1.34 3.12 -12.41
CA MET A 121 0.13 3.65 -13.06
C MET A 121 0.51 4.28 -14.42
N PRO A 122 -0.48 4.65 -15.27
CA PRO A 122 -0.24 5.43 -16.49
C PRO A 122 0.51 6.74 -16.21
N ASP A 123 1.34 7.17 -17.16
CA ASP A 123 2.28 8.29 -16.97
C ASP A 123 1.59 9.61 -16.61
N GLU A 124 0.37 9.84 -17.12
CA GLU A 124 -0.43 11.04 -16.81
C GLU A 124 -0.78 11.18 -15.31
N TYR A 125 -0.70 10.09 -14.53
CA TYR A 125 -0.97 10.13 -13.09
C TYR A 125 0.29 10.20 -12.24
N LYS A 126 1.46 9.94 -12.82
CA LYS A 126 2.73 9.98 -12.11
C LYS A 126 3.08 11.39 -11.65
N CYS A 127 3.72 11.49 -10.49
CA CYS A 127 4.25 12.74 -9.96
C CYS A 127 5.73 12.87 -10.28
N ALA A 128 6.12 14.00 -10.88
CA ALA A 128 7.51 14.32 -11.19
C ALA A 128 8.34 14.59 -9.92
N SER A 129 7.71 14.99 -8.83
CA SER A 129 8.31 15.20 -7.50
C SER A 129 8.68 13.91 -6.77
N ASP A 130 8.50 12.76 -7.41
CA ASP A 130 8.71 11.42 -6.83
C ASP A 130 7.90 11.17 -5.54
N ASP A 131 6.70 11.78 -5.47
CA ASP A 131 5.71 11.56 -4.41
C ASP A 131 4.70 10.48 -4.84
N PRO A 132 4.90 9.23 -4.43
CA PRO A 132 4.02 8.14 -4.80
C PRO A 132 2.62 8.27 -4.18
N VAL A 133 2.48 8.86 -3.00
CA VAL A 133 1.19 9.06 -2.34
C VAL A 133 0.30 9.98 -3.18
N GLN A 134 0.85 11.12 -3.62
CA GLN A 134 0.13 12.06 -4.49
C GLN A 134 -0.25 11.40 -5.82
N ALA A 135 0.67 10.66 -6.44
CA ALA A 135 0.43 9.96 -7.70
C ALA A 135 -0.72 8.94 -7.56
N TYR A 136 -0.71 8.12 -6.51
CA TYR A 136 -1.78 7.15 -6.30
C TYR A 136 -3.12 7.78 -5.91
N ARG A 137 -3.14 8.86 -5.15
CA ARG A 137 -4.38 9.62 -4.87
C ARG A 137 -4.97 10.20 -6.16
N LYS A 138 -4.14 10.81 -7.03
CA LYS A 138 -4.55 11.30 -8.35
C LYS A 138 -5.11 10.15 -9.22
N TYR A 139 -4.44 8.99 -9.21
CA TYR A 139 -4.89 7.81 -9.93
C TYR A 139 -6.23 7.29 -9.43
N TYR A 140 -6.46 7.29 -8.11
CA TYR A 140 -7.75 6.91 -7.51
C TYR A 140 -8.89 7.82 -7.91
N ILE A 141 -8.66 9.14 -7.87
CA ILE A 141 -9.68 10.15 -8.19
C ILE A 141 -10.11 10.07 -9.65
N ASN A 142 -9.17 9.82 -10.55
CA ASN A 142 -9.43 9.94 -12.00
C ASN A 142 -9.76 8.60 -12.65
N ASP A 143 -8.96 7.57 -12.42
CA ASP A 143 -9.06 6.28 -13.11
C ASP A 143 -9.88 5.25 -12.32
N LYS A 144 -9.79 5.27 -10.98
CA LYS A 144 -10.48 4.29 -10.14
C LYS A 144 -11.87 4.74 -9.69
N LYS A 145 -12.35 5.90 -10.11
CA LYS A 145 -13.64 6.51 -9.71
C LYS A 145 -14.83 5.56 -9.80
N ASP A 146 -14.88 4.68 -10.81
CA ASP A 146 -16.01 3.76 -11.01
C ASP A 146 -16.05 2.62 -9.99
N ILE A 147 -14.92 2.31 -9.38
CA ILE A 147 -14.79 1.25 -8.36
C ILE A 147 -14.50 1.77 -6.96
N ALA A 148 -14.07 3.02 -6.84
CA ALA A 148 -13.67 3.64 -5.59
C ALA A 148 -14.89 4.03 -4.76
N LYS A 149 -15.45 3.04 -4.04
CA LYS A 149 -16.60 3.18 -3.15
C LYS A 149 -16.22 2.78 -1.73
N TRP A 150 -16.73 3.49 -0.75
CA TRP A 150 -16.59 3.26 0.68
C TRP A 150 -17.99 3.16 1.31
N GLU A 151 -18.65 2.02 1.08
CA GLU A 151 -20.01 1.73 1.54
C GLU A 151 -20.02 0.87 2.81
N LYS A 152 -18.81 0.43 3.27
CA LYS A 152 -18.63 -0.51 4.36
C LYS A 152 -17.83 0.10 5.51
N SER A 153 -18.47 0.49 6.59
CA SER A 153 -17.88 0.88 7.89
C SER A 153 -16.94 2.10 7.92
N ARG A 154 -16.29 2.47 6.83
CA ARG A 154 -15.42 3.65 6.73
C ARG A 154 -15.94 4.64 5.71
N PRO A 155 -15.89 5.95 6.03
CA PRO A 155 -16.16 6.99 5.03
C PRO A 155 -15.01 7.02 4.00
N ALA A 156 -15.30 7.60 2.83
CA ALA A 156 -14.25 7.93 1.88
C ALA A 156 -13.28 8.96 2.50
N PRO A 157 -11.96 8.86 2.21
CA PRO A 157 -10.98 9.80 2.73
C PRO A 157 -11.24 11.24 2.26
N ASP A 158 -10.85 12.23 3.08
CA ASP A 158 -11.09 13.66 2.79
C ASP A 158 -10.46 14.09 1.47
N TRP A 159 -9.24 13.62 1.16
CA TRP A 159 -8.59 13.91 -0.12
C TRP A 159 -9.40 13.40 -1.33
N TYR A 160 -10.23 12.36 -1.15
CA TYR A 160 -11.10 11.84 -2.21
C TYR A 160 -12.43 12.61 -2.32
N THR A 161 -13.00 13.03 -1.20
CA THR A 161 -14.31 13.71 -1.12
C THR A 161 -14.21 15.20 -1.38
N ASN A 162 -13.08 15.83 -1.09
CA ASN A 162 -12.88 17.26 -1.24
C ASN A 162 -12.80 17.66 -2.72
N LYS A 163 -13.75 18.47 -3.19
CA LYS A 163 -13.81 18.94 -4.59
C LYS A 163 -12.55 19.68 -5.04
N LYS A 164 -11.84 20.35 -4.13
CA LYS A 164 -10.58 21.05 -4.40
C LYS A 164 -9.51 20.10 -4.97
N TYR A 165 -9.49 18.85 -4.53
CA TYR A 165 -8.55 17.83 -5.04
C TYR A 165 -9.02 17.15 -6.33
N ARG A 166 -10.30 17.31 -6.73
CA ARG A 166 -10.84 16.69 -7.96
C ARG A 166 -10.58 17.51 -9.23
N THR A 167 -10.21 18.79 -9.12
CA THR A 167 -10.10 19.71 -10.26
C THR A 167 -8.71 19.79 -10.90
N GLY A 168 -7.76 18.93 -10.52
CA GLY A 168 -6.46 18.81 -11.20
C GLY A 168 -5.49 19.98 -10.98
N TYR A 169 -5.83 20.95 -10.12
CA TYR A 169 -4.96 22.04 -9.73
C TYR A 169 -4.26 21.72 -8.41
N ASP A 170 -2.95 21.90 -8.43
CA ASP A 170 -1.98 21.87 -7.33
C ASP A 170 -2.48 21.31 -6.01
N TYR A 171 -2.07 20.07 -5.71
CA TYR A 171 -2.12 19.58 -4.34
C TYR A 171 -1.22 20.51 -3.52
N PRO A 172 -1.74 21.29 -2.55
CA PRO A 172 -0.88 22.00 -1.65
C PRO A 172 0.04 20.99 -0.97
N ASN A 173 1.29 21.38 -0.81
CA ASN A 173 2.29 20.59 -0.12
C ASN A 173 1.78 20.39 1.31
N MET A 174 1.16 19.23 1.61
CA MET A 174 0.52 18.98 2.91
C MET A 174 1.51 19.03 4.09
N ARG A 175 2.83 19.16 3.79
CA ARG A 175 3.87 19.39 4.81
C ARG A 175 3.80 20.79 5.46
N GLU A 176 3.18 21.77 4.81
CA GLU A 176 3.11 23.13 5.36
C GLU A 176 1.92 23.34 6.30
N GLU A 177 0.83 22.58 6.16
CA GLU A 177 -0.36 22.74 7.03
C GLU A 177 -0.23 22.03 8.40
N TRP A 178 0.71 21.08 8.56
CA TRP A 178 0.91 20.36 9.84
C TRP A 178 1.74 21.14 10.84
N VAL A 179 2.41 22.21 10.44
CA VAL A 179 3.28 23.02 11.32
C VAL A 179 2.48 24.07 12.11
N GLU A 180 1.27 24.43 11.67
CA GLU A 180 0.48 25.47 12.35
C GLU A 180 -0.47 24.94 13.45
N LEU A 181 -0.71 23.63 13.54
CA LEU A 181 -1.62 23.06 14.54
C LEU A 181 -0.95 22.75 15.90
N ASP A 182 0.39 22.67 15.96
CA ASP A 182 1.12 22.46 17.22
C ASP A 182 1.49 23.77 17.97
N ALA A 183 1.04 24.92 17.48
CA ALA A 183 1.37 26.23 18.07
C ALA A 183 0.27 26.79 19.00
N TYR A 184 -0.78 26.04 19.31
CA TYR A 184 -1.79 26.44 20.29
C TYR A 184 -1.92 25.38 21.38
N ASP A 185 -1.06 25.50 22.40
CA ASP A 185 -1.39 25.39 23.83
C ASP A 185 -0.14 25.77 24.65
N GLY A 186 -0.13 27.01 25.10
CA GLY A 186 0.71 27.52 26.17
C GLY A 186 -0.21 27.94 27.32
#